data_e8aea1111c7a72a96f7af922cf941159
#
_entry.id   e8aea1111c7a72a96f7af922cf941159
#
_cell.length_a   1.000
_cell.length_b   1.000
_cell.length_c   1.000
_cell.angle_alpha   90.00
_cell.angle_beta   90.00
_cell.angle_gamma   90.00
#
_symmetry.space_group_name_H-M   'P 1'
#
loop_
_entity.id
_entity.type
_entity.pdbx_description
1 polymer ?
#
loop_
_entity_poly.entity_id
_entity_poly.type
_entity_poly.pdbx_seq_one_letter_code
_entity_poly.pdbx_strand_id
1 'polypeptide(L)'
;PHTNTIWINTVLAIQAALITIKTKRPVKLTLSRNEEIDFMIKKSPITIKIRTAVKKDGFIEANQILIGLDSGYHNPFAAEILDRLVIAANNFYSIRNFEIIAKAYESNIPPVSFNIESIDSQALFAIENQIQKICKVTGFLPTEFRLKNYERKLSMPFSFSNERVKEAISSIEKLS
;
A
#
# COMPACT_ATOMS: atom_id res chain seq x y z
N PRO A 1 13.60 -16.65 1.36
CA PRO A 1 13.69 -15.84 0.16
C PRO A 1 12.29 -15.35 -0.18
N HIS A 2 12.10 -14.04 -0.16
CA HIS A 2 10.83 -13.47 -0.53
C HIS A 2 10.60 -13.73 -2.02
N THR A 3 9.47 -14.33 -2.35
CA THR A 3 9.08 -14.71 -3.72
C THR A 3 9.12 -13.54 -4.70
N ASN A 4 9.01 -12.32 -4.19
CA ASN A 4 8.94 -11.09 -4.97
C ASN A 4 10.28 -10.59 -5.52
N THR A 5 11.40 -11.15 -5.08
CA THR A 5 12.75 -10.78 -5.56
C THR A 5 13.33 -11.82 -6.53
N ILE A 6 12.56 -12.85 -6.85
CA ILE A 6 13.02 -13.96 -7.72
C ILE A 6 13.48 -13.43 -9.08
N TRP A 7 12.76 -12.48 -9.67
CA TRP A 7 13.06 -11.96 -11.01
C TRP A 7 14.47 -11.42 -11.15
N ILE A 8 14.90 -10.54 -10.27
CA ILE A 8 16.22 -9.92 -10.37
C ILE A 8 17.32 -10.93 -10.07
N ASN A 9 17.13 -11.71 -9.01
CA ASN A 9 18.10 -12.76 -8.67
C ASN A 9 18.24 -13.76 -9.82
N THR A 10 17.14 -14.07 -10.52
CA THR A 10 17.17 -14.94 -11.70
C THR A 10 17.91 -14.27 -12.85
N VAL A 11 17.65 -13.00 -13.15
CA VAL A 11 18.35 -12.27 -14.23
C VAL A 11 19.86 -12.20 -13.95
N LEU A 12 20.26 -11.83 -12.74
CA LEU A 12 21.66 -11.76 -12.33
C LEU A 12 22.31 -13.15 -12.38
N ALA A 13 21.60 -14.19 -11.95
CA ALA A 13 22.09 -15.57 -12.02
C ALA A 13 22.30 -16.04 -13.47
N ILE A 14 21.36 -15.72 -14.37
CA ILE A 14 21.48 -16.02 -15.79
C ILE A 14 22.68 -15.29 -16.42
N GLN A 15 22.85 -14.02 -16.10
CA GLN A 15 24.00 -13.23 -16.58
C GLN A 15 25.33 -13.83 -16.10
N ALA A 16 25.44 -14.16 -14.81
CA ALA A 16 26.62 -14.80 -14.24
C ALA A 16 26.88 -16.17 -14.90
N ALA A 17 25.83 -16.97 -15.12
CA ALA A 17 25.94 -18.27 -15.79
C ALA A 17 26.43 -18.14 -17.22
N LEU A 18 25.88 -17.23 -18.02
CA LEU A 18 26.31 -16.99 -19.41
C LEU A 18 27.78 -16.55 -19.49
N ILE A 19 28.21 -15.65 -18.59
CA ILE A 19 29.62 -15.24 -18.53
C ILE A 19 30.51 -16.42 -18.13
N THR A 20 30.10 -17.24 -17.18
CA THR A 20 30.83 -18.44 -16.76
C THR A 20 31.01 -19.43 -17.91
N ILE A 21 29.94 -19.67 -18.67
CA ILE A 21 29.97 -20.57 -19.85
C ILE A 21 30.95 -20.01 -20.91
N LYS A 22 30.91 -18.73 -21.18
CA LYS A 22 31.73 -18.06 -22.19
C LYS A 22 33.21 -17.99 -21.78
N THR A 23 33.48 -17.69 -20.52
CA THR A 23 34.86 -17.53 -20.01
C THR A 23 35.48 -18.82 -19.51
N LYS A 24 34.65 -19.85 -19.24
CA LYS A 24 35.03 -21.11 -18.59
C LYS A 24 35.76 -20.92 -17.25
N ARG A 25 35.39 -19.85 -16.54
CA ARG A 25 35.93 -19.49 -15.22
C ARG A 25 34.78 -19.14 -14.27
N PRO A 26 34.95 -19.36 -12.96
CA PRO A 26 33.97 -18.90 -11.96
C PRO A 26 33.77 -17.40 -12.06
N VAL A 27 32.50 -16.98 -12.01
CA VAL A 27 32.11 -15.55 -12.09
C VAL A 27 31.34 -15.20 -10.86
N LYS A 28 31.67 -14.07 -10.24
CA LYS A 28 30.91 -13.42 -9.19
C LYS A 28 30.37 -12.09 -9.73
N LEU A 29 29.07 -11.93 -9.75
CA LEU A 29 28.40 -10.69 -10.08
C LEU A 29 27.89 -10.04 -8.79
N THR A 30 28.28 -8.79 -8.54
CA THR A 30 27.85 -8.05 -7.36
C THR A 30 27.48 -6.64 -7.80
N LEU A 31 26.26 -6.22 -7.51
CA LEU A 31 25.83 -4.85 -7.74
C LEU A 31 26.44 -3.93 -6.69
N SER A 32 26.87 -2.76 -7.10
CA SER A 32 27.17 -1.67 -6.19
C SER A 32 25.87 -1.10 -5.60
N ARG A 33 25.99 -0.33 -4.51
CA ARG A 33 24.81 0.30 -3.88
C ARG A 33 24.07 1.25 -4.83
N ASN A 34 24.80 1.96 -5.68
CA ASN A 34 24.18 2.85 -6.68
C ASN A 34 23.44 2.06 -7.74
N GLU A 35 24.01 0.98 -8.26
CA GLU A 35 23.32 0.09 -9.21
C GLU A 35 22.07 -0.55 -8.57
N GLU A 36 22.11 -0.94 -7.29
CA GLU A 36 20.92 -1.39 -6.58
C GLU A 36 19.84 -0.29 -6.53
N ILE A 37 20.22 0.95 -6.24
CA ILE A 37 19.30 2.07 -6.17
C ILE A 37 18.71 2.38 -7.54
N ASP A 38 19.48 2.31 -8.58
CA ASP A 38 19.06 2.73 -9.92
C ASP A 38 18.32 1.63 -10.69
N PHE A 39 18.75 0.37 -10.56
CA PHE A 39 18.28 -0.72 -11.41
C PHE A 39 17.45 -1.80 -10.71
N MET A 40 17.51 -1.85 -9.36
CA MET A 40 16.68 -2.84 -8.64
C MET A 40 15.20 -2.46 -8.68
N ILE A 41 14.37 -3.48 -8.84
CA ILE A 41 12.92 -3.32 -8.80
C ILE A 41 12.49 -2.82 -7.42
N LYS A 42 11.72 -1.74 -7.41
CA LYS A 42 11.20 -1.08 -6.20
C LYS A 42 9.69 -1.12 -6.17
N LYS A 43 9.13 -0.74 -5.03
CA LYS A 43 7.69 -0.47 -4.95
C LYS A 43 7.33 0.68 -5.86
N SER A 44 6.17 0.59 -6.47
CA SER A 44 5.61 1.66 -7.29
C SER A 44 5.50 2.96 -6.48
N PRO A 45 5.99 4.08 -6.99
CA PRO A 45 5.65 5.37 -6.41
C PRO A 45 4.15 5.61 -6.51
N ILE A 46 3.55 6.04 -5.40
CA ILE A 46 2.11 6.27 -5.31
C ILE A 46 1.84 7.65 -4.75
N THR A 47 0.93 8.37 -5.38
CA THR A 47 0.38 9.61 -4.87
C THR A 47 -1.05 9.36 -4.43
N ILE A 48 -1.37 9.64 -3.16
CA ILE A 48 -2.71 9.49 -2.62
C ILE A 48 -3.19 10.83 -2.08
N LYS A 49 -4.31 11.33 -2.61
CA LYS A 49 -5.01 12.52 -2.10
C LYS A 49 -6.31 12.09 -1.47
N ILE A 50 -6.55 12.51 -0.23
CA ILE A 50 -7.72 12.11 0.54
C ILE A 50 -8.46 13.36 1.01
N ARG A 51 -9.79 13.37 0.82
CA ARG A 51 -10.72 14.34 1.39
C ARG A 51 -11.74 13.62 2.22
N THR A 52 -11.89 14.02 3.47
CA THR A 52 -12.78 13.34 4.42
C THR A 52 -13.71 14.36 5.05
N ALA A 53 -15.01 14.09 4.98
CA ALA A 53 -16.02 14.86 5.70
C ALA A 53 -16.35 14.15 7.02
N VAL A 54 -16.23 14.87 8.12
CA VAL A 54 -16.48 14.35 9.47
C VAL A 54 -17.55 15.20 10.14
N LYS A 55 -18.53 14.55 10.75
CA LYS A 55 -19.57 15.21 11.56
C LYS A 55 -19.01 15.68 12.89
N LYS A 56 -19.70 16.65 13.51
CA LYS A 56 -19.35 17.15 14.86
C LYS A 56 -19.33 16.06 15.92
N ASP A 57 -20.13 15.03 15.74
CA ASP A 57 -20.18 13.87 16.61
C ASP A 57 -19.06 12.84 16.36
N GLY A 58 -18.16 13.07 15.41
CA GLY A 58 -17.01 12.22 15.11
C GLY A 58 -17.26 11.10 14.11
N PHE A 59 -18.44 11.00 13.49
CA PHE A 59 -18.65 10.03 12.42
C PHE A 59 -18.08 10.54 11.08
N ILE A 60 -17.36 9.67 10.37
CA ILE A 60 -16.98 9.92 8.98
C ILE A 60 -18.22 9.76 8.11
N GLU A 61 -18.57 10.81 7.39
CA GLU A 61 -19.77 10.81 6.54
C GLU A 61 -19.45 10.59 5.09
N ALA A 62 -18.32 11.09 4.62
CA ALA A 62 -17.88 10.90 3.24
C ALA A 62 -16.35 10.84 3.16
N ASN A 63 -15.85 10.07 2.20
CA ASN A 63 -14.44 10.00 1.88
C ASN A 63 -14.24 9.94 0.35
N GLN A 64 -13.39 10.82 -0.15
CA GLN A 64 -12.95 10.83 -1.54
C GLN A 64 -11.46 10.56 -1.57
N ILE A 65 -11.06 9.55 -2.35
CA ILE A 65 -9.67 9.13 -2.47
C ILE A 65 -9.27 9.14 -3.94
N LEU A 66 -8.19 9.85 -4.24
CA LEU A 66 -7.58 9.87 -5.56
C LEU A 66 -6.24 9.18 -5.46
N ILE A 67 -6.04 8.11 -6.23
CA ILE A 67 -4.81 7.32 -6.27
C ILE A 67 -4.16 7.47 -7.64
N GLY A 68 -2.91 7.91 -7.65
CA GLY A 68 -2.04 7.91 -8.82
C GLY A 68 -0.91 6.92 -8.63
N LEU A 69 -0.83 5.90 -9.46
CA LEU A 69 0.20 4.87 -9.46
C LEU A 69 1.17 5.14 -10.60
N ASP A 70 2.45 5.29 -10.29
CA ASP A 70 3.50 5.26 -11.31
C ASP A 70 3.88 3.80 -11.59
N SER A 71 3.54 3.33 -12.79
CA SER A 71 3.78 1.94 -13.18
C SER A 71 5.17 1.73 -13.81
N GLY A 72 5.94 2.78 -13.97
CA GLY A 72 7.20 2.74 -14.70
C GLY A 72 6.99 2.62 -16.21
N TYR A 73 8.06 2.28 -16.92
CA TYR A 73 8.04 2.16 -18.37
C TYR A 73 7.05 1.10 -18.89
N HIS A 74 6.94 -0.03 -18.20
CA HIS A 74 6.01 -1.09 -18.52
C HIS A 74 5.72 -1.95 -17.29
N ASN A 75 4.44 -2.09 -16.94
CA ASN A 75 4.03 -2.97 -15.86
C ASN A 75 2.73 -3.70 -16.20
N PRO A 76 2.80 -4.97 -16.59
CA PRO A 76 1.62 -5.76 -16.94
C PRO A 76 0.66 -5.98 -15.76
N PHE A 77 1.13 -5.74 -14.53
CA PHE A 77 0.35 -5.92 -13.30
C PHE A 77 -0.22 -4.60 -12.74
N ALA A 78 -0.12 -3.50 -13.48
CA ALA A 78 -0.56 -2.18 -13.00
C ALA A 78 -2.04 -2.16 -12.57
N ALA A 79 -2.92 -2.84 -13.32
CA ALA A 79 -4.33 -2.95 -13.00
C ALA A 79 -4.55 -3.71 -11.68
N GLU A 80 -3.88 -4.84 -11.48
CA GLU A 80 -3.99 -5.63 -10.25
C GLU A 80 -3.44 -4.87 -9.02
N ILE A 81 -2.36 -4.12 -9.19
CA ILE A 81 -1.82 -3.24 -8.15
C ILE A 81 -2.86 -2.18 -7.75
N LEU A 82 -3.51 -1.55 -8.75
CA LEU A 82 -4.57 -0.57 -8.48
C LEU A 82 -5.76 -1.17 -7.75
N ASP A 83 -6.22 -2.34 -8.16
CA ASP A 83 -7.35 -3.02 -7.52
C ASP A 83 -7.06 -3.30 -6.04
N ARG A 84 -5.85 -3.76 -5.72
CA ARG A 84 -5.42 -3.99 -4.33
C ARG A 84 -5.34 -2.70 -3.53
N LEU A 85 -4.81 -1.63 -4.11
CA LEU A 85 -4.76 -0.32 -3.47
C LEU A 85 -6.17 0.22 -3.19
N VAL A 86 -7.10 0.05 -4.12
CA VAL A 86 -8.50 0.46 -3.96
C VAL A 86 -9.17 -0.32 -2.83
N ILE A 87 -8.98 -1.64 -2.79
CA ILE A 87 -9.51 -2.48 -1.71
C ILE A 87 -8.92 -2.08 -0.36
N ALA A 88 -7.61 -1.88 -0.29
CA ALA A 88 -6.93 -1.49 0.95
C ALA A 88 -7.30 -0.07 1.40
N ALA A 89 -7.55 0.85 0.47
CA ALA A 89 -7.94 2.23 0.77
C ALA A 89 -9.34 2.35 1.38
N ASN A 90 -10.20 1.34 1.21
CA ASN A 90 -11.47 1.27 1.94
C ASN A 90 -11.24 1.01 3.44
N ASN A 91 -10.14 0.31 3.79
CA ASN A 91 -9.78 -0.07 5.15
C ASN A 91 -10.96 -0.64 5.96
N PHE A 92 -10.94 -0.49 7.27
CA PHE A 92 -11.92 -1.06 8.20
C PHE A 92 -13.03 -0.08 8.60
N TYR A 93 -13.01 1.15 8.09
CA TYR A 93 -13.96 2.19 8.50
C TYR A 93 -15.27 2.09 7.72
N SER A 94 -16.37 2.16 8.45
CA SER A 94 -17.72 2.16 7.87
C SER A 94 -18.10 3.57 7.41
N ILE A 95 -17.91 3.87 6.14
CA ILE A 95 -18.15 5.19 5.54
C ILE A 95 -19.38 5.13 4.63
N ARG A 96 -20.34 6.03 4.82
CA ARG A 96 -21.60 6.01 4.07
C ARG A 96 -21.42 6.38 2.60
N ASN A 97 -20.66 7.43 2.35
CA ASN A 97 -20.43 7.96 1.02
C ASN A 97 -18.94 7.83 0.70
N PHE A 98 -18.63 7.00 -0.31
CA PHE A 98 -17.26 6.64 -0.60
C PHE A 98 -17.01 6.70 -2.10
N GLU A 99 -15.98 7.44 -2.50
CA GLU A 99 -15.51 7.53 -3.87
C GLU A 99 -14.01 7.27 -3.93
N ILE A 100 -13.60 6.35 -4.80
CA ILE A 100 -12.19 6.16 -5.14
C ILE A 100 -12.01 6.32 -6.64
N ILE A 101 -11.05 7.14 -7.03
CA ILE A 101 -10.57 7.26 -8.41
C ILE A 101 -9.10 6.85 -8.40
N ALA A 102 -8.78 5.76 -9.08
CA ALA A 102 -7.43 5.23 -9.18
C ALA A 102 -6.98 5.20 -10.64
N LYS A 103 -5.76 5.70 -10.91
CA LYS A 103 -5.17 5.75 -12.24
C LYS A 103 -3.72 5.30 -12.19
N ALA A 104 -3.31 4.46 -13.15
CA ALA A 104 -1.91 4.17 -13.41
C ALA A 104 -1.38 5.08 -14.53
N TYR A 105 -0.14 5.48 -14.39
CA TYR A 105 0.58 6.27 -15.37
C TYR A 105 1.89 5.56 -15.74
N GLU A 106 2.21 5.54 -17.01
CA GLU A 106 3.52 5.12 -17.46
C GLU A 106 4.53 6.27 -17.31
N SER A 107 5.76 5.93 -16.98
CA SER A 107 6.86 6.89 -16.84
C SER A 107 8.18 6.27 -17.29
N ASN A 108 9.25 7.06 -17.32
CA ASN A 108 10.57 6.60 -17.74
C ASN A 108 11.40 5.94 -16.61
N ILE A 109 10.79 5.63 -15.47
CA ILE A 109 11.47 4.85 -14.43
C ILE A 109 11.50 3.38 -14.79
N PRO A 110 12.47 2.59 -14.26
CA PRO A 110 12.47 1.15 -14.44
C PRO A 110 11.13 0.52 -14.04
N PRO A 111 10.75 -0.62 -14.67
CA PRO A 111 9.54 -1.32 -14.28
C PRO A 111 9.51 -1.60 -12.79
N VAL A 112 8.37 -1.35 -12.16
CA VAL A 112 8.20 -1.52 -10.73
C VAL A 112 7.69 -2.92 -10.40
N SER A 113 8.08 -3.44 -9.25
CA SER A 113 7.75 -4.81 -8.85
C SER A 113 6.29 -4.95 -8.48
N PHE A 114 5.71 -6.05 -8.92
CA PHE A 114 4.52 -6.61 -8.35
C PHE A 114 4.85 -7.29 -7.01
N ASN A 115 4.88 -6.50 -5.95
CA ASN A 115 5.03 -7.03 -4.59
C ASN A 115 3.67 -7.10 -3.92
N ILE A 116 2.99 -8.23 -4.09
CA ILE A 116 1.63 -8.48 -3.59
C ILE A 116 1.54 -8.25 -2.08
N GLU A 117 2.55 -8.66 -1.33
CA GLU A 117 2.50 -8.67 0.14
C GLU A 117 2.58 -7.29 0.80
N SER A 118 2.92 -6.25 0.05
CA SER A 118 3.16 -4.93 0.65
C SER A 118 2.53 -3.76 -0.09
N ILE A 119 1.73 -4.01 -1.12
CA ILE A 119 1.00 -2.97 -1.86
C ILE A 119 0.01 -2.28 -0.94
N ASP A 120 -0.72 -3.06 -0.16
CA ASP A 120 -1.76 -2.60 0.76
C ASP A 120 -1.22 -1.62 1.81
N SER A 121 0.04 -1.80 2.23
CA SER A 121 0.65 -0.97 3.28
C SER A 121 0.72 0.52 2.92
N GLN A 122 0.86 0.87 1.64
CA GLN A 122 0.92 2.27 1.20
C GLN A 122 -0.47 2.95 1.32
N ALA A 123 -1.53 2.24 0.94
CA ALA A 123 -2.90 2.74 1.08
C ALA A 123 -3.31 2.82 2.56
N LEU A 124 -3.04 1.78 3.35
CA LEU A 124 -3.31 1.76 4.78
C LEU A 124 -2.59 2.89 5.51
N PHE A 125 -1.31 3.12 5.19
CA PHE A 125 -0.53 4.22 5.74
C PHE A 125 -1.17 5.58 5.43
N ALA A 126 -1.64 5.80 4.20
CA ALA A 126 -2.27 7.06 3.82
C ALA A 126 -3.59 7.30 4.57
N ILE A 127 -4.43 6.27 4.69
CA ILE A 127 -5.71 6.36 5.42
C ILE A 127 -5.48 6.60 6.90
N GLU A 128 -4.58 5.87 7.54
CA GLU A 128 -4.30 6.04 8.97
C GLU A 128 -3.69 7.41 9.29
N ASN A 129 -2.84 7.95 8.40
CA ASN A 129 -2.37 9.32 8.52
C ASN A 129 -3.50 10.35 8.41
N GLN A 130 -4.45 10.12 7.51
CA GLN A 130 -5.63 10.99 7.40
C GLN A 130 -6.47 10.95 8.68
N ILE A 131 -6.72 9.77 9.24
CA ILE A 131 -7.42 9.61 10.53
C ILE A 131 -6.68 10.36 11.65
N GLN A 132 -5.37 10.19 11.72
CA GLN A 132 -4.56 10.88 12.72
C GLN A 132 -4.63 12.41 12.57
N LYS A 133 -4.62 12.95 11.36
CA LYS A 133 -4.81 14.38 11.09
C LYS A 133 -6.20 14.86 11.53
N ILE A 134 -7.24 14.10 11.24
CA ILE A 134 -8.61 14.41 11.66
C ILE A 134 -8.65 14.49 13.18
N CYS A 135 -8.16 13.49 13.90
CA CYS A 135 -8.15 13.50 15.36
C CYS A 135 -7.39 14.69 15.93
N LYS A 136 -6.23 15.04 15.34
CA LYS A 136 -5.46 16.21 15.75
C LYS A 136 -6.21 17.54 15.57
N VAL A 137 -6.98 17.68 14.49
CA VAL A 137 -7.73 18.92 14.19
C VAL A 137 -9.02 19.00 15.00
N THR A 138 -9.70 17.89 15.23
CA THR A 138 -11.01 17.83 15.89
C THR A 138 -10.92 17.64 17.41
N GLY A 139 -9.76 17.23 17.92
CA GLY A 139 -9.56 16.95 19.34
C GLY A 139 -10.09 15.60 19.82
N PHE A 140 -10.57 14.74 18.93
CA PHE A 140 -10.97 13.38 19.29
C PHE A 140 -9.78 12.53 19.69
N LEU A 141 -9.95 11.66 20.68
CA LEU A 141 -8.99 10.61 20.98
C LEU A 141 -8.91 9.62 19.81
N PRO A 142 -7.70 9.31 19.30
CA PRO A 142 -7.55 8.46 18.13
C PRO A 142 -8.17 7.06 18.24
N THR A 143 -8.15 6.46 19.44
CA THR A 143 -8.74 5.15 19.71
C THR A 143 -10.26 5.21 19.67
N GLU A 144 -10.87 6.16 20.38
CA GLU A 144 -12.32 6.38 20.39
C GLU A 144 -12.87 6.69 18.99
N PHE A 145 -12.17 7.54 18.24
CA PHE A 145 -12.55 7.88 16.88
C PHE A 145 -12.55 6.65 15.96
N ARG A 146 -11.53 5.81 16.06
CA ARG A 146 -11.44 4.57 15.29
C ARG A 146 -12.55 3.59 15.66
N LEU A 147 -12.75 3.31 16.94
CA LEU A 147 -13.80 2.41 17.42
C LEU A 147 -15.17 2.86 16.93
N LYS A 148 -15.47 4.16 17.09
CA LYS A 148 -16.75 4.74 16.69
C LYS A 148 -17.04 4.55 15.20
N ASN A 149 -16.06 4.77 14.34
CA ASN A 149 -16.21 4.65 12.88
C ASN A 149 -16.12 3.21 12.40
N TYR A 150 -15.54 2.33 13.18
CA TYR A 150 -15.47 0.92 12.93
C TYR A 150 -16.78 0.19 13.30
N GLU A 151 -17.41 0.55 14.40
CA GLU A 151 -18.62 -0.09 14.92
C GLU A 151 -19.91 0.35 14.20
N ARG A 152 -19.83 1.33 13.32
CA ARG A 152 -20.98 1.81 12.56
C ARG A 152 -21.51 0.68 11.67
N LYS A 153 -22.73 0.22 11.96
CA LYS A 153 -23.40 -0.82 11.15
C LYS A 153 -23.85 -0.21 9.81
N LEU A 154 -23.00 -0.30 8.80
CA LEU A 154 -23.31 0.02 7.42
C LEU A 154 -23.16 -1.24 6.57
N SER A 155 -24.01 -1.39 5.57
CA SER A 155 -23.82 -2.41 4.54
C SER A 155 -22.61 -1.98 3.69
N MET A 156 -21.51 -2.69 3.84
CA MET A 156 -20.27 -2.44 3.10
C MET A 156 -20.09 -3.52 2.03
N PRO A 157 -19.56 -3.18 0.84
CA PRO A 157 -19.30 -4.17 -0.20
C PRO A 157 -18.24 -5.21 0.21
N PHE A 158 -17.40 -4.87 1.21
CA PHE A 158 -16.40 -5.78 1.76
C PHE A 158 -16.50 -5.75 3.29
N SER A 159 -16.68 -6.91 3.92
CA SER A 159 -16.68 -7.03 5.37
C SER A 159 -15.45 -7.83 5.83
N PHE A 160 -14.68 -7.25 6.74
CA PHE A 160 -13.65 -7.97 7.50
C PHE A 160 -14.25 -8.44 8.84
N SER A 161 -13.73 -9.54 9.39
CA SER A 161 -14.21 -10.03 10.69
C SER A 161 -13.89 -9.04 11.80
N ASN A 162 -14.94 -8.56 12.43
CA ASN A 162 -14.94 -7.38 13.29
C ASN A 162 -14.30 -7.60 14.68
N GLU A 163 -14.28 -8.83 15.20
CA GLU A 163 -13.92 -9.10 16.59
C GLU A 163 -12.44 -8.91 16.89
N ARG A 164 -11.55 -9.42 16.03
CA ARG A 164 -10.11 -9.34 16.26
C ARG A 164 -9.55 -7.90 16.23
N VAL A 165 -10.15 -7.04 15.41
CA VAL A 165 -9.71 -5.64 15.34
C VAL A 165 -10.15 -4.88 16.59
N LYS A 166 -11.34 -5.15 17.10
CA LYS A 166 -11.82 -4.60 18.38
C LYS A 166 -10.93 -5.04 19.55
N GLU A 167 -10.59 -6.32 19.62
CA GLU A 167 -9.70 -6.86 20.64
C GLU A 167 -8.31 -6.20 20.58
N ALA A 168 -7.75 -6.00 19.38
CA ALA A 168 -6.46 -5.36 19.21
C ALA A 168 -6.50 -3.89 19.68
N ILE A 169 -7.52 -3.12 19.30
CA ILE A 169 -7.65 -1.71 19.70
C ILE A 169 -7.84 -1.61 21.21
N SER A 170 -8.73 -2.44 21.81
CA SER A 170 -8.96 -2.43 23.25
C SER A 170 -7.74 -2.89 24.07
N SER A 171 -6.90 -3.73 23.48
CA SER A 171 -5.65 -4.16 24.11
C SER A 171 -4.61 -3.04 24.14
N ILE A 172 -4.57 -2.21 23.11
CA ILE A 172 -3.68 -1.03 23.04
C ILE A 172 -4.09 0.01 24.08
N GLU A 173 -5.39 0.24 24.28
CA GLU A 173 -5.90 1.17 25.30
C GLU A 173 -5.51 0.78 26.72
N LYS A 174 -5.41 -0.53 27.01
CA LYS A 174 -4.99 -1.03 28.33
C LYS A 174 -3.48 -0.87 28.58
N LEU A 175 -2.70 -0.62 27.54
CA LEU A 175 -1.24 -0.46 27.62
C LEU A 175 -0.80 1.02 27.62
N SER A 176 -1.71 1.95 27.36
CA SER A 176 -1.46 3.40 27.37
C SER A 176 -1.94 4.03 28.67
#